data_ae132e9c8974c2d19d79535133055cd6
#
_entry.id   ae132e9c8974c2d19d79535133055cd6
#
_cell.length_a   1.000
_cell.length_b   1.000
_cell.length_c   1.000
_cell.angle_alpha   90.00
_cell.angle_beta   90.00
_cell.angle_gamma   90.00
#
_symmetry.space_group_name_H-M   'P 1'
#
loop_
_entity.id
_entity.type
_entity.pdbx_description
1 polymer ?
#
loop_
_entity_poly.entity_id
_entity_poly.type
_entity_poly.pdbx_seq_one_letter_code
_entity_poly.pdbx_strand_id
1 'polypeptide(L)'
;MEKRIGLELRGRKPEELAELNLDNCKSPTIDGLTDKFSNLEVLSLNSAGLTSLKGFPALPKLRKLEVSDNRISGGLNALAGCTALKSLNLSGNRIKDLESLKPLADLANLKNLDLFHCEVTNLEKYRDEVFKMLPSLVGLDGFDKNEEEVEDSDDEMNGVDEEEDGDEEAADGMISHWQHP
;
A
#
# COMPACT_ATOMS: atom_id res chain seq x y z
N MET A 1 -15.63 -12.10 7.14
CA MET A 1 -15.00 -11.46 5.95
C MET A 1 -15.80 -11.70 4.68
N GLU A 2 -16.14 -12.92 4.32
CA GLU A 2 -16.88 -13.25 3.08
C GLU A 2 -18.12 -12.40 2.83
N LYS A 3 -18.98 -12.23 3.84
CA LYS A 3 -20.18 -11.39 3.70
C LYS A 3 -19.86 -9.93 3.36
N ARG A 4 -18.81 -9.39 3.99
CA ARG A 4 -18.38 -8.03 3.72
C ARG A 4 -17.83 -7.89 2.31
N ILE A 5 -17.04 -8.86 1.85
CA ILE A 5 -16.54 -8.90 0.47
C ILE A 5 -17.73 -8.90 -0.51
N GLY A 6 -18.73 -9.73 -0.28
CA GLY A 6 -19.93 -9.77 -1.11
C GLY A 6 -20.66 -8.43 -1.19
N LEU A 7 -20.75 -7.70 -0.08
CA LEU A 7 -21.34 -6.36 -0.04
C LEU A 7 -20.51 -5.32 -0.80
N GLU A 8 -19.18 -5.38 -0.66
CA GLU A 8 -18.28 -4.45 -1.33
C GLU A 8 -18.19 -4.69 -2.85
N LEU A 9 -18.36 -5.93 -3.29
CA LEU A 9 -18.42 -6.26 -4.72
C LEU A 9 -19.60 -5.61 -5.45
N ARG A 10 -20.75 -5.45 -4.79
CA ARG A 10 -21.95 -4.81 -5.37
C ARG A 10 -22.34 -5.38 -6.74
N GLY A 11 -22.26 -6.70 -6.91
CA GLY A 11 -22.55 -7.40 -8.15
C GLY A 11 -21.42 -7.39 -9.20
N ARG A 12 -20.29 -6.73 -8.90
CA ARG A 12 -19.09 -6.76 -9.74
C ARG A 12 -18.29 -8.06 -9.54
N LYS A 13 -17.43 -8.36 -10.47
CA LYS A 13 -16.48 -9.48 -10.32
C LYS A 13 -15.26 -9.04 -9.52
N PRO A 14 -14.58 -9.95 -8.80
CA PRO A 14 -13.36 -9.63 -8.06
C PRO A 14 -12.28 -8.91 -8.88
N GLU A 15 -12.08 -9.31 -10.12
CA GLU A 15 -11.08 -8.72 -11.03
C GLU A 15 -11.41 -7.29 -11.49
N GLU A 16 -12.62 -6.81 -11.24
CA GLU A 16 -13.04 -5.44 -11.55
C GLU A 16 -12.69 -4.43 -10.44
N LEU A 17 -12.27 -4.91 -9.25
CA LEU A 17 -11.95 -4.04 -8.13
C LEU A 17 -10.46 -3.67 -8.13
N ALA A 18 -10.17 -2.37 -8.05
CA ALA A 18 -8.86 -1.82 -7.76
C ALA A 18 -8.66 -1.54 -6.26
N GLU A 19 -9.75 -1.27 -5.54
CA GLU A 19 -9.76 -0.97 -4.11
C GLU A 19 -10.79 -1.80 -3.38
N LEU A 20 -10.46 -2.25 -2.17
CA LEU A 20 -11.35 -3.02 -1.32
C LEU A 20 -11.16 -2.59 0.14
N ASN A 21 -12.26 -2.18 0.77
CA ASN A 21 -12.27 -1.82 2.19
C ASN A 21 -13.03 -2.87 3.00
N LEU A 22 -12.29 -3.57 3.86
CA LEU A 22 -12.78 -4.59 4.77
C LEU A 22 -12.58 -4.20 6.24
N ASP A 23 -12.44 -2.92 6.54
CA ASP A 23 -12.26 -2.41 7.89
C ASP A 23 -13.43 -2.86 8.78
N ASN A 24 -13.11 -3.23 10.01
CA ASN A 24 -14.07 -3.65 11.01
C ASN A 24 -14.92 -4.88 10.63
N CYS A 25 -14.47 -5.73 9.71
CA CYS A 25 -15.25 -6.89 9.25
C CYS A 25 -15.35 -8.04 10.27
N LYS A 26 -14.64 -7.95 11.40
CA LYS A 26 -14.67 -8.93 12.51
C LYS A 26 -14.42 -10.37 12.05
N SER A 27 -13.26 -10.60 11.49
CA SER A 27 -12.80 -11.93 11.08
C SER A 27 -11.40 -12.22 11.62
N PRO A 28 -11.19 -13.28 12.39
CA PRO A 28 -9.85 -13.61 12.91
C PRO A 28 -8.90 -14.14 11.82
N THR A 29 -9.44 -14.57 10.71
CA THR A 29 -8.73 -15.20 9.59
C THR A 29 -9.09 -14.56 8.26
N ILE A 30 -8.23 -14.77 7.26
CA ILE A 30 -8.49 -14.34 5.88
C ILE A 30 -9.45 -15.33 5.21
N ASP A 31 -10.73 -14.93 5.11
CA ASP A 31 -11.78 -15.75 4.52
C ASP A 31 -12.42 -15.04 3.33
N GLY A 32 -12.45 -15.70 2.18
CA GLY A 32 -13.11 -15.19 0.96
C GLY A 32 -12.27 -14.22 0.13
N LEU A 33 -11.12 -13.81 0.62
CA LEU A 33 -10.15 -13.06 -0.17
C LEU A 33 -9.29 -14.04 -0.95
N THR A 34 -9.32 -13.97 -2.27
CA THR A 34 -8.66 -14.92 -3.17
C THR A 34 -7.82 -14.22 -4.23
N ASP A 35 -7.03 -14.98 -4.96
CA ASP A 35 -6.23 -14.52 -6.09
C ASP A 35 -7.06 -14.02 -7.30
N LYS A 36 -8.38 -14.21 -7.26
CA LYS A 36 -9.30 -13.62 -8.24
C LYS A 36 -9.35 -12.09 -8.21
N PHE A 37 -8.96 -11.49 -7.09
CA PHE A 37 -8.77 -10.03 -6.98
C PHE A 37 -7.49 -9.58 -7.68
N SER A 38 -7.28 -10.00 -8.91
CA SER A 38 -6.05 -9.88 -9.67
C SER A 38 -5.64 -8.44 -10.00
N ASN A 39 -6.57 -7.50 -9.95
CA ASN A 39 -6.33 -6.07 -10.22
C ASN A 39 -6.37 -5.20 -8.95
N LEU A 40 -6.47 -5.82 -7.78
CA LEU A 40 -6.53 -5.09 -6.52
C LEU A 40 -5.20 -4.38 -6.25
N GLU A 41 -5.27 -3.08 -6.03
CA GLU A 41 -4.12 -2.21 -5.76
C GLU A 41 -4.08 -1.71 -4.32
N VAL A 42 -5.24 -1.46 -3.72
CA VAL A 42 -5.38 -0.97 -2.34
C VAL A 42 -6.33 -1.87 -1.57
N LEU A 43 -5.85 -2.39 -0.45
CA LEU A 43 -6.65 -3.19 0.47
C LEU A 43 -6.53 -2.64 1.88
N SER A 44 -7.68 -2.42 2.51
CA SER A 44 -7.76 -2.03 3.92
C SER A 44 -8.48 -3.09 4.75
N LEU A 45 -7.83 -3.52 5.83
CA LEU A 45 -8.28 -4.50 6.82
C LEU A 45 -8.06 -3.99 8.24
N ASN A 46 -8.16 -2.69 8.45
CA ASN A 46 -7.95 -2.08 9.77
C ASN A 46 -9.03 -2.53 10.75
N SER A 47 -8.63 -2.83 11.97
CA SER A 47 -9.55 -3.23 13.05
C SER A 47 -10.46 -4.41 12.67
N ALA A 48 -9.98 -5.31 11.85
CA ALA A 48 -10.75 -6.47 11.37
C ALA A 48 -10.75 -7.64 12.36
N GLY A 49 -9.92 -7.58 13.41
CA GLY A 49 -9.77 -8.66 14.39
C GLY A 49 -8.87 -9.81 13.93
N LEU A 50 -8.06 -9.58 12.90
CA LEU A 50 -7.13 -10.60 12.37
C LEU A 50 -6.07 -11.00 13.40
N THR A 51 -5.87 -12.28 13.57
CA THR A 51 -4.79 -12.86 14.39
C THR A 51 -3.59 -13.30 13.56
N SER A 52 -3.78 -13.47 12.26
CA SER A 52 -2.77 -13.93 11.32
C SER A 52 -3.14 -13.50 9.90
N LEU A 53 -2.12 -13.38 9.05
CA LEU A 53 -2.27 -13.22 7.60
C LEU A 53 -2.21 -14.56 6.85
N LYS A 54 -2.26 -15.68 7.56
CA LYS A 54 -2.27 -17.01 6.94
C LYS A 54 -3.40 -17.12 5.91
N GLY A 55 -3.06 -17.62 4.72
CA GLY A 55 -4.01 -17.74 3.63
C GLY A 55 -4.19 -16.47 2.80
N PHE A 56 -3.38 -15.44 3.07
CA PHE A 56 -3.37 -14.23 2.24
C PHE A 56 -3.01 -14.59 0.80
N PRO A 57 -3.85 -14.22 -0.19
CA PRO A 57 -3.62 -14.62 -1.57
C PRO A 57 -2.45 -13.87 -2.22
N ALA A 58 -1.93 -14.41 -3.31
CA ALA A 58 -1.01 -13.70 -4.18
C ALA A 58 -1.78 -12.62 -4.96
N LEU A 59 -1.51 -11.36 -4.65
CA LEU A 59 -2.12 -10.19 -5.28
C LEU A 59 -1.03 -9.37 -5.97
N PRO A 60 -0.74 -9.66 -7.26
CA PRO A 60 0.46 -9.15 -7.93
C PRO A 60 0.43 -7.64 -8.19
N LYS A 61 -0.74 -7.01 -8.13
CA LYS A 61 -0.89 -5.56 -8.31
C LYS A 61 -1.11 -4.78 -7.01
N LEU A 62 -1.18 -5.47 -5.87
CA LEU A 62 -1.38 -4.82 -4.58
C LEU A 62 -0.18 -3.92 -4.25
N ARG A 63 -0.43 -2.63 -4.10
CA ARG A 63 0.57 -1.61 -3.79
C ARG A 63 0.50 -1.12 -2.35
N LYS A 64 -0.71 -1.04 -1.80
CA LYS A 64 -0.96 -0.55 -0.45
C LYS A 64 -1.80 -1.55 0.33
N LEU A 65 -1.28 -1.97 1.49
CA LEU A 65 -1.98 -2.83 2.43
C LEU A 65 -2.02 -2.16 3.80
N GLU A 66 -3.22 -1.97 4.31
CA GLU A 66 -3.46 -1.48 5.65
C GLU A 66 -4.08 -2.58 6.52
N VAL A 67 -3.38 -2.94 7.57
CA VAL A 67 -3.79 -3.96 8.54
C VAL A 67 -3.57 -3.48 9.97
N SER A 68 -3.72 -2.19 10.21
CA SER A 68 -3.54 -1.60 11.54
C SER A 68 -4.60 -2.09 12.54
N ASP A 69 -4.27 -2.03 13.81
CA ASP A 69 -5.17 -2.38 14.92
C ASP A 69 -5.76 -3.80 14.82
N ASN A 70 -4.92 -4.74 14.44
CA ASN A 70 -5.21 -6.16 14.49
C ASN A 70 -4.36 -6.83 15.58
N ARG A 71 -4.28 -8.16 15.56
CA ARG A 71 -3.54 -8.97 16.55
C ARG A 71 -2.45 -9.81 15.89
N ILE A 72 -1.86 -9.29 14.81
CA ILE A 72 -0.85 -9.98 14.03
C ILE A 72 0.48 -9.95 14.79
N SER A 73 1.08 -11.11 15.01
CA SER A 73 2.34 -11.24 15.75
C SER A 73 3.52 -11.73 14.90
N GLY A 74 3.26 -12.12 13.66
CA GLY A 74 4.25 -12.66 12.75
C GLY A 74 3.60 -13.24 11.50
N GLY A 75 4.28 -14.20 10.85
CA GLY A 75 3.75 -14.86 9.66
C GLY A 75 3.68 -13.95 8.42
N LEU A 76 4.52 -12.92 8.35
CA LEU A 76 4.53 -11.94 7.26
C LEU A 76 5.02 -12.54 5.92
N ASN A 77 5.57 -13.74 5.93
CA ASN A 77 5.86 -14.51 4.73
C ASN A 77 4.60 -14.79 3.88
N ALA A 78 3.41 -14.71 4.47
CA ALA A 78 2.14 -14.80 3.74
C ALA A 78 1.98 -13.72 2.66
N LEU A 79 2.73 -12.62 2.76
CA LEU A 79 2.71 -11.51 1.79
C LEU A 79 3.67 -11.71 0.61
N ALA A 80 4.39 -12.82 0.54
CA ALA A 80 5.42 -13.06 -0.47
C ALA A 80 4.89 -12.98 -1.92
N GLY A 81 3.61 -13.30 -2.14
CA GLY A 81 2.95 -13.17 -3.45
C GLY A 81 2.56 -11.75 -3.85
N CYS A 82 2.68 -10.78 -2.94
CA CYS A 82 2.34 -9.39 -3.18
C CYS A 82 3.59 -8.61 -3.61
N THR A 83 4.14 -8.95 -4.76
CA THR A 83 5.44 -8.46 -5.24
C THR A 83 5.48 -6.98 -5.58
N ALA A 84 4.33 -6.35 -5.82
CA ALA A 84 4.22 -4.92 -6.11
C ALA A 84 4.02 -4.05 -4.85
N LEU A 85 3.96 -4.66 -3.66
CA LEU A 85 3.66 -3.95 -2.41
C LEU A 85 4.69 -2.86 -2.13
N LYS A 86 4.22 -1.62 -2.00
CA LYS A 86 5.02 -0.43 -1.74
C LYS A 86 4.83 0.12 -0.33
N SER A 87 3.61 0.03 0.20
CA SER A 87 3.24 0.56 1.51
C SER A 87 2.53 -0.50 2.34
N LEU A 88 3.02 -0.71 3.56
CA LEU A 88 2.45 -1.66 4.51
C LEU A 88 2.29 -0.97 5.88
N ASN A 89 1.05 -0.94 6.37
CA ASN A 89 0.75 -0.43 7.70
C ASN A 89 0.38 -1.57 8.65
N LEU A 90 1.26 -1.83 9.62
CA LEU A 90 1.11 -2.83 10.68
C LEU A 90 0.94 -2.18 12.06
N SER A 91 0.66 -0.90 12.14
CA SER A 91 0.51 -0.18 13.40
C SER A 91 -0.52 -0.83 14.32
N GLY A 92 -0.27 -0.82 15.62
CA GLY A 92 -1.23 -1.38 16.60
C GLY A 92 -1.36 -2.91 16.55
N ASN A 93 -0.38 -3.60 16.04
CA ASN A 93 -0.32 -5.06 16.05
C ASN A 93 0.60 -5.59 17.15
N ARG A 94 0.82 -6.90 17.19
CA ARG A 94 1.61 -7.60 18.22
C ARG A 94 2.98 -8.04 17.71
N ILE A 95 3.60 -7.25 16.87
CA ILE A 95 4.97 -7.47 16.41
C ILE A 95 5.93 -7.10 17.54
N LYS A 96 6.71 -8.05 18.03
CA LYS A 96 7.54 -7.89 19.23
C LYS A 96 9.04 -7.88 18.96
N ASP A 97 9.49 -8.47 17.85
CA ASP A 97 10.88 -8.69 17.55
C ASP A 97 11.20 -8.43 16.09
N LEU A 98 12.49 -8.24 15.81
CA LEU A 98 13.01 -8.00 14.46
C LEU A 98 12.93 -9.23 13.58
N GLU A 99 12.98 -10.41 14.16
CA GLU A 99 12.89 -11.69 13.45
C GLU A 99 11.57 -11.79 12.66
N SER A 100 10.48 -11.31 13.25
CA SER A 100 9.15 -11.28 12.62
C SER A 100 9.09 -10.42 11.36
N LEU A 101 10.02 -9.47 11.21
CA LEU A 101 10.08 -8.56 10.05
C LEU A 101 10.93 -9.08 8.89
N LYS A 102 11.74 -10.10 9.12
CA LYS A 102 12.65 -10.65 8.09
C LYS A 102 11.97 -11.03 6.77
N PRO A 103 10.78 -11.64 6.77
CA PRO A 103 10.10 -11.96 5.52
C PRO A 103 9.83 -10.76 4.62
N LEU A 104 9.75 -9.55 5.17
CA LEU A 104 9.54 -8.32 4.40
C LEU A 104 10.73 -7.94 3.51
N ALA A 105 11.92 -8.50 3.79
CA ALA A 105 13.11 -8.27 2.96
C ALA A 105 12.97 -8.82 1.53
N ASP A 106 12.09 -9.78 1.32
CA ASP A 106 11.79 -10.35 0.00
C ASP A 106 10.88 -9.45 -0.84
N LEU A 107 10.26 -8.44 -0.22
CA LEU A 107 9.40 -7.45 -0.90
C LEU A 107 10.26 -6.31 -1.43
N ALA A 108 10.84 -6.48 -2.62
CA ALA A 108 11.81 -5.56 -3.21
C ALA A 108 11.26 -4.16 -3.48
N ASN A 109 9.94 -4.00 -3.60
CA ASN A 109 9.28 -2.73 -3.87
C ASN A 109 8.76 -2.03 -2.62
N LEU A 110 8.91 -2.62 -1.43
CA LEU A 110 8.44 -2.03 -0.18
C LEU A 110 9.23 -0.77 0.14
N LYS A 111 8.55 0.38 0.20
CA LYS A 111 9.11 1.71 0.44
C LYS A 111 8.74 2.29 1.79
N ASN A 112 7.51 2.03 2.24
CA ASN A 112 6.98 2.58 3.49
C ASN A 112 6.46 1.46 4.39
N LEU A 113 6.86 1.50 5.65
CA LEU A 113 6.43 0.57 6.68
C LEU A 113 6.09 1.33 7.95
N ASP A 114 4.88 1.09 8.48
CA ASP A 114 4.44 1.64 9.75
C ASP A 114 4.27 0.53 10.80
N LEU A 115 4.91 0.72 11.92
CA LEU A 115 4.91 -0.18 13.08
C LEU A 115 4.58 0.56 14.40
N PHE A 116 3.94 1.74 14.31
CA PHE A 116 3.51 2.47 15.49
C PHE A 116 2.74 1.58 16.45
N HIS A 117 2.97 1.74 17.74
CA HIS A 117 2.29 0.97 18.79
C HIS A 117 2.52 -0.56 18.73
N CYS A 118 3.55 -1.02 18.04
CA CYS A 118 4.07 -2.37 18.15
C CYS A 118 5.24 -2.40 19.14
N GLU A 119 5.38 -3.46 19.94
CA GLU A 119 6.46 -3.58 20.94
C GLU A 119 7.86 -3.53 20.32
N VAL A 120 8.03 -3.96 19.07
CA VAL A 120 9.30 -3.93 18.35
C VAL A 120 9.91 -2.52 18.28
N THR A 121 9.07 -1.49 18.26
CA THR A 121 9.51 -0.08 18.22
C THR A 121 10.26 0.36 19.47
N ASN A 122 10.11 -0.37 20.58
CA ASN A 122 10.77 -0.09 21.86
C ASN A 122 12.17 -0.72 21.98
N LEU A 123 12.57 -1.53 20.99
CA LEU A 123 13.89 -2.13 20.99
C LEU A 123 14.97 -1.09 20.75
N GLU A 124 16.10 -1.23 21.45
CA GLU A 124 17.28 -0.41 21.20
C GLU A 124 17.73 -0.57 19.74
N LYS A 125 18.04 0.55 19.07
CA LYS A 125 18.45 0.58 17.67
C LYS A 125 17.41 0.01 16.68
N TYR A 126 16.14 -0.02 17.06
CA TYR A 126 15.06 -0.51 16.22
C TYR A 126 15.12 0.06 14.81
N ARG A 127 15.19 1.38 14.65
CA ARG A 127 15.21 2.06 13.36
C ARG A 127 16.41 1.65 12.50
N ASP A 128 17.60 1.69 13.08
CA ASP A 128 18.83 1.33 12.37
C ASP A 128 18.81 -0.12 11.90
N GLU A 129 18.35 -1.03 12.75
CA GLU A 129 18.26 -2.46 12.42
C GLU A 129 17.20 -2.74 11.35
N VAL A 130 16.05 -2.06 11.38
CA VAL A 130 15.02 -2.23 10.36
C VAL A 130 15.49 -1.71 8.99
N PHE A 131 16.09 -0.53 8.92
CA PHE A 131 16.64 -0.02 7.67
C PHE A 131 17.78 -0.88 7.11
N LYS A 132 18.58 -1.47 7.97
CA LYS A 132 19.64 -2.40 7.58
C LYS A 132 19.07 -3.71 7.02
N MET A 133 17.98 -4.20 7.62
CA MET A 133 17.30 -5.44 7.23
C MET A 133 16.51 -5.26 5.93
N LEU A 134 15.92 -4.08 5.73
CA LEU A 134 15.03 -3.74 4.61
C LEU A 134 15.66 -2.61 3.77
N PRO A 135 16.64 -2.94 2.91
CA PRO A 135 17.39 -1.91 2.19
C PRO A 135 16.57 -1.13 1.15
N SER A 136 15.42 -1.65 0.72
CA SER A 136 14.51 -0.94 -0.18
C SER A 136 13.66 0.13 0.53
N LEU A 137 13.61 0.10 1.87
CA LEU A 137 12.75 0.96 2.66
C LEU A 137 13.21 2.42 2.60
N VAL A 138 12.28 3.33 2.36
CA VAL A 138 12.50 4.79 2.35
C VAL A 138 12.01 5.40 3.65
N GLY A 139 10.80 5.04 4.08
CA GLY A 139 10.16 5.54 5.30
C GLY A 139 9.83 4.44 6.29
N LEU A 140 10.13 4.68 7.54
CA LEU A 140 9.74 3.86 8.68
C LEU A 140 9.05 4.75 9.71
N ASP A 141 7.80 4.41 10.03
CA ASP A 141 6.98 5.18 10.94
C ASP A 141 6.89 6.67 10.56
N GLY A 142 6.82 6.95 9.26
CA GLY A 142 6.71 8.29 8.71
C GLY A 142 8.01 9.07 8.55
N PHE A 143 9.16 8.46 8.87
CA PHE A 143 10.47 9.13 8.80
C PHE A 143 11.50 8.30 8.06
N ASP A 144 12.39 8.97 7.35
CA ASP A 144 13.51 8.34 6.66
C ASP A 144 14.69 8.01 7.61
N LYS A 145 15.79 7.52 7.03
CA LYS A 145 17.02 7.18 7.80
C LYS A 145 17.64 8.37 8.54
N ASN A 146 17.38 9.58 8.07
CA ASN A 146 17.92 10.83 8.63
C ASN A 146 16.93 11.49 9.61
N GLU A 147 15.83 10.80 9.94
CA GLU A 147 14.76 11.30 10.79
C GLU A 147 14.03 12.52 10.19
N GLU A 148 14.02 12.61 8.85
CA GLU A 148 13.24 13.58 8.11
C GLU A 148 11.88 12.97 7.76
N GLU A 149 10.83 13.77 7.86
CA GLU A 149 9.47 13.34 7.53
C GLU A 149 9.38 12.94 6.06
N VAL A 150 8.82 11.77 5.81
CA VAL A 150 8.53 11.26 4.47
C VAL A 150 7.09 11.54 4.15
N GLU A 151 6.84 12.28 3.07
CA GLU A 151 5.48 12.48 2.58
C GLU A 151 4.90 11.13 2.14
N ASP A 152 3.66 10.87 2.54
CA ASP A 152 2.93 9.71 2.04
C ASP A 152 2.82 9.84 0.53
N SER A 153 3.39 8.88 -0.17
CA SER A 153 3.37 8.83 -1.64
C SER A 153 2.00 8.50 -2.24
N ASP A 154 0.93 8.75 -1.49
CA ASP A 154 -0.44 8.66 -2.01
C ASP A 154 -0.68 9.66 -3.14
N ASP A 155 0.09 10.76 -3.18
CA ASP A 155 0.02 11.76 -4.24
C ASP A 155 0.60 11.27 -5.58
N GLU A 156 1.50 10.28 -5.59
CA GLU A 156 1.99 9.67 -6.83
C GLU A 156 1.03 8.65 -7.44
N MET A 157 -0.05 8.29 -6.73
CA MET A 157 -1.08 7.41 -7.27
C MET A 157 -2.07 8.13 -8.19
N ASN A 158 -2.08 9.46 -8.16
CA ASN A 158 -2.89 10.31 -9.03
C ASN A 158 -2.07 10.88 -10.20
N GLY A 159 -1.09 10.12 -10.68
CA GLY A 159 -0.49 10.35 -11.98
C GLY A 159 -1.56 10.16 -13.04
N VAL A 160 -2.33 11.19 -13.26
CA VAL A 160 -3.08 11.39 -14.50
C VAL A 160 -1.98 11.37 -15.56
N ASP A 161 -2.00 10.38 -16.43
CA ASP A 161 -1.41 10.53 -17.74
C ASP A 161 -2.15 11.69 -18.40
N GLU A 162 -1.68 12.92 -18.15
CA GLU A 162 -1.96 14.02 -19.06
C GLU A 162 -1.24 13.65 -20.36
N GLU A 163 -1.94 12.93 -21.22
CA GLU A 163 -1.62 12.96 -22.63
C GLU A 163 -1.74 14.43 -23.02
N GLU A 164 -0.61 15.11 -23.11
CA GLU A 164 -0.50 16.34 -23.86
C GLU A 164 -0.92 16.04 -25.30
N ASP A 165 -2.20 16.16 -25.57
CA ASP A 165 -2.66 16.40 -26.91
C ASP A 165 -2.14 17.79 -27.30
N GLY A 166 -0.97 17.79 -27.88
CA GLY A 166 -0.39 18.95 -28.50
C GLY A 166 -1.18 19.32 -29.73
N ASP A 167 -2.29 20.01 -29.56
CA ASP A 167 -2.90 20.76 -30.64
C ASP A 167 -2.04 22.00 -30.90
N GLU A 168 -1.08 21.85 -31.78
CA GLU A 168 -0.47 22.96 -32.47
C GLU A 168 -1.53 23.59 -33.38
N GLU A 169 -2.36 24.46 -32.85
CA GLU A 169 -3.03 25.44 -33.68
C GLU A 169 -2.01 26.51 -34.07
N ALA A 170 -1.54 26.40 -35.29
CA ALA A 170 -0.83 27.47 -35.94
C ALA A 170 -1.74 28.68 -36.05
N ALA A 171 -1.51 29.69 -35.22
CA ALA A 171 -2.12 30.98 -35.37
C ALA A 171 -1.58 31.64 -36.64
N ASP A 172 -2.40 31.59 -37.66
CA ASP A 172 -2.15 32.30 -38.93
C ASP A 172 -2.33 33.80 -38.66
N GLY A 173 -1.19 34.49 -38.61
CA GLY A 173 -1.15 35.92 -38.34
C GLY A 173 -1.67 36.71 -39.51
N MET A 174 -2.88 37.22 -39.42
CA MET A 174 -3.37 38.26 -40.32
C MET A 174 -2.64 39.55 -40.05
N ILE A 175 -1.74 39.91 -40.94
CA ILE A 175 -1.13 41.22 -41.05
C ILE A 175 -2.12 42.14 -41.77
N SER A 176 -2.80 42.99 -41.04
CA SER A 176 -3.60 44.08 -41.64
C SER A 176 -2.69 45.23 -42.04
N HIS A 177 -2.55 45.44 -43.33
CA HIS A 177 -1.87 46.59 -43.91
C HIS A 177 -2.82 47.79 -43.88
N TRP A 178 -2.50 48.80 -43.07
CA TRP A 178 -3.11 50.13 -43.18
C TRP A 178 -2.13 51.06 -43.87
N GLN A 179 -2.40 51.36 -45.13
CA GLN A 179 -1.81 52.51 -45.80
C GLN A 179 -2.78 53.66 -45.73
N HIS A 180 -2.30 54.83 -45.32
CA HIS A 180 -2.97 56.09 -45.50
C HIS A 180 -2.22 56.95 -46.53
N PRO A 181 -2.98 57.75 -47.30
CA PRO A 181 -2.40 58.75 -48.18
C PRO A 181 -1.96 59.99 -47.39
#